data_6c4e5e2df0f54fab86ae7ba9bef54fc9
#
_entry.id   6c4e5e2df0f54fab86ae7ba9bef54fc9
#
_cell.length_a   1.000
_cell.length_b   1.000
_cell.length_c   1.000
_cell.angle_alpha   90.00
_cell.angle_beta   90.00
_cell.angle_gamma   90.00
#
_symmetry.space_group_name_H-M   'P 1'
#
loop_
_entity.id
_entity.type
_entity.pdbx_description
1 polymer ?
#
loop_
_entity_poly.entity_id
_entity_poly.type
_entity_poly.pdbx_seq_one_letter_code
_entity_poly.pdbx_strand_id
1 'polypeptide(L)'
;ETSVDGAKTAKNLYNSRGWMAHHNLDIWRTTWMVGGTGLYSLFQVGGAWLCQHIWEHYLFTLDEDFLKDHYDLLKNASLFYLDNLQTDRDGYLVTSPSESFENGFVKPDGETGWACIGSAQDMQIIRALFENTMKAADILNDGAFKEDVSKAYAKLAPMKISPRTGQLQEWNDDWEPSNPASGQVGHGWAFAVGNQITLRGTPELAQAAKVVLQH
;
A
#
# COMPACT_ATOMS: atom_id res chain seq x y z
N GLU A 1 19.40 -4.02 -7.33
CA GLU A 1 19.14 -4.21 -8.77
C GLU A 1 17.64 -4.04 -9.11
N THR A 2 16.69 -4.63 -8.36
CA THR A 2 15.24 -4.42 -8.55
C THR A 2 14.85 -2.95 -8.53
N SER A 3 15.39 -2.16 -7.61
CA SER A 3 15.11 -0.72 -7.53
C SER A 3 15.62 0.07 -8.76
N VAL A 4 16.66 -0.41 -9.43
CA VAL A 4 17.17 0.21 -10.67
C VAL A 4 16.18 0.04 -11.82
N ASP A 5 15.60 -1.15 -11.96
CA ASP A 5 14.54 -1.40 -12.94
C ASP A 5 13.24 -0.71 -12.52
N GLY A 6 12.92 -0.74 -11.23
CA GLY A 6 11.77 -0.05 -10.64
C GLY A 6 11.79 1.46 -10.84
N ALA A 7 12.97 2.08 -10.90
CA ALA A 7 13.10 3.51 -11.22
C ALA A 7 12.72 3.79 -12.69
N LYS A 8 13.08 2.88 -13.62
CA LYS A 8 12.66 3.00 -15.03
C LYS A 8 11.14 2.82 -15.14
N THR A 9 10.58 1.86 -14.41
CA THR A 9 9.13 1.63 -14.39
C THR A 9 8.39 2.83 -13.82
N ALA A 10 8.83 3.40 -12.69
CA ALA A 10 8.27 4.61 -12.11
C ALA A 10 8.30 5.78 -13.12
N LYS A 11 9.43 5.98 -13.79
CA LYS A 11 9.57 7.06 -14.77
C LYS A 11 8.73 6.84 -16.01
N ASN A 12 8.76 5.65 -16.60
CA ASN A 12 8.18 5.39 -17.93
C ASN A 12 6.66 5.23 -17.88
N LEU A 13 6.11 4.60 -16.83
CA LEU A 13 4.66 4.36 -16.71
C LEU A 13 3.94 5.49 -15.95
N TYR A 14 4.59 6.08 -14.96
CA TYR A 14 3.93 7.01 -14.03
C TYR A 14 4.51 8.42 -14.07
N ASN A 15 5.59 8.64 -14.82
CA ASN A 15 6.36 9.91 -14.83
C ASN A 15 6.77 10.39 -13.43
N SER A 16 6.96 9.47 -12.50
CA SER A 16 7.30 9.71 -11.10
C SER A 16 8.79 9.52 -10.84
N ARG A 17 9.30 10.18 -9.80
CA ARG A 17 10.62 9.92 -9.22
C ARG A 17 10.64 8.60 -8.46
N GLY A 18 11.77 8.27 -7.88
CA GLY A 18 11.95 7.12 -7.02
C GLY A 18 11.87 5.78 -7.76
N TRP A 19 11.36 4.75 -7.10
CA TRP A 19 11.19 3.42 -7.68
C TRP A 19 9.93 2.75 -7.18
N MET A 20 9.42 1.83 -7.97
CA MET A 20 8.28 1.01 -7.63
C MET A 20 8.40 -0.38 -8.25
N ALA A 21 7.60 -1.32 -7.81
CA ALA A 21 7.43 -2.61 -8.46
C ALA A 21 5.96 -3.00 -8.39
N HIS A 22 5.50 -3.61 -9.49
CA HIS A 22 4.18 -4.24 -9.52
C HIS A 22 4.20 -5.61 -8.84
N HIS A 23 3.14 -6.38 -9.02
CA HIS A 23 2.86 -7.64 -8.35
C HIS A 23 3.98 -8.69 -8.45
N ASN A 24 4.51 -8.93 -9.64
CA ASN A 24 5.47 -10.02 -9.85
C ASN A 24 6.90 -9.50 -10.00
N LEU A 25 7.77 -10.04 -9.14
CA LEU A 25 9.22 -9.94 -9.31
C LEU A 25 9.73 -11.34 -9.66
N ASP A 26 10.24 -11.49 -10.87
CA ASP A 26 10.84 -12.73 -11.32
C ASP A 26 12.37 -12.78 -11.08
N ILE A 27 13.03 -13.82 -11.53
CA ILE A 27 14.49 -13.97 -11.41
C ILE A 27 15.26 -12.91 -12.19
N TRP A 28 14.65 -12.27 -13.19
CA TRP A 28 15.23 -11.15 -13.94
C TRP A 28 14.92 -9.80 -13.31
N ARG A 29 14.17 -9.79 -12.18
CA ARG A 29 13.85 -8.60 -11.38
C ARG A 29 12.98 -7.59 -12.13
N THR A 30 12.12 -8.10 -12.99
CA THR A 30 11.11 -7.31 -13.71
C THR A 30 10.18 -6.61 -12.73
N THR A 31 9.96 -5.33 -12.93
CA THR A 31 9.08 -4.50 -12.08
C THR A 31 7.82 -4.04 -12.80
N TRP A 32 7.64 -4.44 -14.06
CA TRP A 32 6.53 -4.09 -14.92
C TRP A 32 5.23 -4.78 -14.51
N MET A 33 4.12 -4.28 -15.07
CA MET A 33 2.79 -4.89 -14.91
C MET A 33 2.78 -6.34 -15.41
N VAL A 34 2.11 -7.20 -14.67
CA VAL A 34 1.76 -8.54 -15.15
C VAL A 34 0.73 -8.41 -16.27
N GLY A 35 0.87 -9.20 -17.33
CA GLY A 35 -0.11 -9.25 -18.41
C GLY A 35 -1.43 -9.89 -17.98
N GLY A 36 -2.49 -9.66 -18.75
CA GLY A 36 -3.80 -10.28 -18.57
C GLY A 36 -4.92 -9.29 -18.31
N THR A 37 -5.33 -9.11 -17.08
CA THR A 37 -6.43 -8.22 -16.70
C THR A 37 -6.00 -7.17 -15.68
N GLY A 38 -6.79 -6.09 -15.53
CA GLY A 38 -6.58 -5.08 -14.48
C GLY A 38 -6.57 -5.69 -13.07
N LEU A 39 -7.16 -6.86 -12.90
CA LEU A 39 -7.20 -7.64 -11.66
C LEU A 39 -5.81 -8.05 -11.13
N TYR A 40 -4.79 -8.07 -11.99
CA TYR A 40 -3.40 -8.41 -11.62
C TYR A 40 -2.40 -7.30 -11.95
N SER A 41 -2.79 -6.43 -12.89
CA SER A 41 -1.83 -5.49 -13.52
C SER A 41 -1.66 -4.21 -12.72
N LEU A 42 -2.68 -3.80 -11.95
CA LEU A 42 -2.72 -2.49 -11.30
C LEU A 42 -2.11 -2.50 -9.89
N PHE A 43 -1.58 -3.62 -9.43
CA PHE A 43 -0.93 -3.74 -8.13
C PHE A 43 0.42 -3.01 -8.11
N GLN A 44 0.40 -1.74 -7.71
CA GLN A 44 1.57 -0.87 -7.77
C GLN A 44 2.36 -0.80 -6.45
N VAL A 45 1.99 -1.59 -5.44
CA VAL A 45 2.56 -1.50 -4.08
C VAL A 45 3.56 -2.59 -3.74
N GLY A 46 3.96 -3.44 -4.71
CA GLY A 46 4.93 -4.52 -4.48
C GLY A 46 6.28 -4.01 -3.95
N GLY A 47 6.80 -2.91 -4.52
CA GLY A 47 8.03 -2.29 -4.03
C GLY A 47 7.92 -1.77 -2.59
N ALA A 48 6.80 -1.13 -2.25
CA ALA A 48 6.52 -0.65 -0.90
C ALA A 48 6.39 -1.79 0.10
N TRP A 49 5.76 -2.91 -0.31
CA TRP A 49 5.67 -4.10 0.54
C TRP A 49 7.05 -4.69 0.83
N LEU A 50 7.91 -4.83 -0.17
CA LEU A 50 9.27 -5.32 0.01
C LEU A 50 10.10 -4.43 0.96
N CYS A 51 9.86 -3.14 0.98
CA CYS A 51 10.53 -2.20 1.88
C CYS A 51 10.25 -2.48 3.37
N GLN A 52 9.15 -3.19 3.71
CA GLN A 52 8.86 -3.57 5.10
C GLN A 52 9.99 -4.44 5.69
N HIS A 53 10.60 -5.31 4.89
CA HIS A 53 11.69 -6.18 5.36
C HIS A 53 12.92 -5.40 5.83
N ILE A 54 13.19 -4.22 5.27
CA ILE A 54 14.30 -3.36 5.71
C ILE A 54 14.04 -2.86 7.13
N TRP A 55 12.82 -2.37 7.37
CA TRP A 55 12.44 -1.87 8.67
C TRP A 55 12.34 -2.98 9.72
N GLU A 56 11.78 -4.15 9.36
CA GLU A 56 11.73 -5.31 10.25
C GLU A 56 13.12 -5.79 10.63
N HIS A 57 14.06 -5.86 9.68
CA HIS A 57 15.44 -6.20 9.99
C HIS A 57 16.01 -5.26 11.06
N TYR A 58 15.82 -3.95 10.89
CA TYR A 58 16.26 -2.97 11.88
C TYR A 58 15.60 -3.19 13.25
N LEU A 59 14.30 -3.46 13.30
CA LEU A 59 13.60 -3.70 14.56
C LEU A 59 14.12 -4.91 15.34
N PHE A 60 14.57 -5.95 14.64
CA PHE A 60 15.13 -7.16 15.27
C PHE A 60 16.59 -7.04 15.65
N THR A 61 17.36 -6.21 14.95
CA THR A 61 18.82 -6.15 15.11
C THR A 61 19.31 -4.85 15.74
N LEU A 62 18.57 -3.76 15.59
CA LEU A 62 18.96 -2.38 15.89
C LEU A 62 20.26 -1.97 15.16
N ASP A 63 20.52 -2.56 13.99
CA ASP A 63 21.69 -2.30 13.15
C ASP A 63 21.47 -1.00 12.35
N GLU A 64 22.04 0.10 12.86
CA GLU A 64 21.94 1.41 12.22
C GLU A 64 22.79 1.49 10.94
N ASP A 65 23.89 0.75 10.83
CA ASP A 65 24.70 0.71 9.61
C ASP A 65 23.91 0.03 8.49
N PHE A 66 23.25 -1.10 8.77
CA PHE A 66 22.34 -1.74 7.82
C PHE A 66 21.22 -0.77 7.40
N LEU A 67 20.58 -0.09 8.36
CA LEU A 67 19.50 0.85 8.05
C LEU A 67 19.99 1.97 7.14
N LYS A 68 21.16 2.53 7.43
CA LYS A 68 21.80 3.58 6.63
C LYS A 68 22.11 3.11 5.21
N ASP A 69 22.67 1.91 5.06
CA ASP A 69 23.02 1.34 3.75
C ASP A 69 21.79 1.05 2.87
N HIS A 70 20.62 0.86 3.49
CA HIS A 70 19.37 0.53 2.79
C HIS A 70 18.33 1.65 2.82
N TYR A 71 18.61 2.77 3.49
CA TYR A 71 17.66 3.88 3.62
C TYR A 71 17.21 4.46 2.27
N ASP A 72 18.09 4.53 1.30
CA ASP A 72 17.77 5.02 -0.04
C ASP A 72 16.67 4.18 -0.72
N LEU A 73 16.51 2.91 -0.38
CA LEU A 73 15.40 2.08 -0.88
C LEU A 73 14.06 2.56 -0.30
N LEU A 74 13.99 2.80 1.01
CA LEU A 74 12.80 3.34 1.67
C LEU A 74 12.46 4.74 1.14
N LYS A 75 13.47 5.60 1.08
CA LYS A 75 13.35 6.99 0.63
C LYS A 75 12.82 7.08 -0.80
N ASN A 76 13.44 6.36 -1.71
CA ASN A 76 13.06 6.41 -3.12
C ASN A 76 11.73 5.67 -3.39
N ALA A 77 11.37 4.61 -2.64
CA ALA A 77 10.02 4.06 -2.71
C ALA A 77 8.97 5.08 -2.26
N SER A 78 9.25 5.83 -1.18
CA SER A 78 8.36 6.89 -0.72
C SER A 78 8.24 8.05 -1.72
N LEU A 79 9.33 8.43 -2.40
CA LEU A 79 9.31 9.44 -3.46
C LEU A 79 8.35 9.10 -4.59
N PHE A 80 8.26 7.82 -4.96
CA PHE A 80 7.30 7.38 -5.97
C PHE A 80 5.87 7.76 -5.57
N TYR A 81 5.46 7.49 -4.35
CA TYR A 81 4.10 7.81 -3.90
C TYR A 81 3.89 9.31 -3.65
N LEU A 82 4.92 10.06 -3.23
CA LEU A 82 4.81 11.51 -3.13
C LEU A 82 4.48 12.16 -4.48
N ASP A 83 4.94 11.58 -5.60
CA ASP A 83 4.65 12.06 -6.94
C ASP A 83 3.37 11.45 -7.55
N ASN A 84 3.02 10.20 -7.17
CA ASN A 84 1.98 9.42 -7.85
C ASN A 84 0.60 9.48 -7.19
N LEU A 85 0.52 9.72 -5.87
CA LEU A 85 -0.76 9.79 -5.18
C LEU A 85 -1.62 10.95 -5.72
N GLN A 86 -2.91 10.68 -5.90
CA GLN A 86 -3.90 11.64 -6.38
C GLN A 86 -4.85 12.02 -5.27
N THR A 87 -5.43 13.22 -5.36
CA THR A 87 -6.46 13.65 -4.40
C THR A 87 -7.81 13.10 -4.84
N ASP A 88 -8.50 12.38 -3.96
CA ASP A 88 -9.85 11.89 -4.19
C ASP A 88 -10.91 13.00 -3.98
N ARG A 89 -12.19 12.64 -4.17
CA ARG A 89 -13.31 13.58 -4.00
C ARG A 89 -13.47 14.12 -2.57
N ASP A 90 -12.94 13.38 -1.58
CA ASP A 90 -13.04 13.75 -0.16
C ASP A 90 -11.80 14.54 0.32
N GLY A 91 -10.84 14.78 -0.58
CA GLY A 91 -9.60 15.51 -0.30
C GLY A 91 -8.46 14.67 0.25
N TYR A 92 -8.59 13.35 0.29
CA TYR A 92 -7.54 12.44 0.70
C TYR A 92 -6.63 12.04 -0.45
N LEU A 93 -5.38 11.73 -0.12
CA LEU A 93 -4.43 11.14 -1.07
C LEU A 93 -4.67 9.64 -1.19
N VAL A 94 -4.82 9.17 -2.42
CA VAL A 94 -5.08 7.78 -2.80
C VAL A 94 -4.27 7.36 -4.01
N THR A 95 -4.11 6.05 -4.21
CA THR A 95 -3.61 5.48 -5.49
C THR A 95 -4.67 5.57 -6.57
N SER A 96 -4.27 5.94 -7.79
CA SER A 96 -5.14 5.97 -8.98
C SER A 96 -4.31 5.74 -10.24
N PRO A 97 -4.57 4.65 -11.00
CA PRO A 97 -5.49 3.55 -10.70
C PRO A 97 -5.05 2.71 -9.50
N SER A 98 -5.97 1.89 -8.98
CA SER A 98 -5.76 0.94 -7.89
C SER A 98 -6.59 -0.32 -8.12
N GLU A 99 -6.28 -1.39 -7.41
CA GLU A 99 -7.08 -2.61 -7.34
C GLU A 99 -7.04 -3.19 -5.92
N SER A 100 -8.03 -3.98 -5.54
CA SER A 100 -7.88 -4.93 -4.45
C SER A 100 -7.43 -6.26 -5.05
N PHE A 101 -6.26 -6.74 -4.63
CA PHE A 101 -5.56 -7.82 -5.30
C PHE A 101 -6.44 -9.08 -5.48
N GLU A 102 -6.61 -9.47 -6.75
CA GLU A 102 -7.43 -10.61 -7.18
C GLU A 102 -8.91 -10.54 -6.76
N ASN A 103 -9.41 -9.38 -6.37
CA ASN A 103 -10.81 -9.24 -5.97
C ASN A 103 -11.51 -8.13 -6.73
N GLY A 104 -12.65 -8.48 -7.35
CA GLY A 104 -13.51 -7.54 -8.06
C GLY A 104 -14.71 -7.13 -7.22
N PHE A 105 -15.37 -6.09 -7.65
CA PHE A 105 -16.57 -5.54 -7.01
C PHE A 105 -17.75 -5.47 -7.98
N VAL A 106 -18.96 -5.43 -7.44
CA VAL A 106 -20.19 -5.23 -8.23
C VAL A 106 -20.41 -3.72 -8.42
N LYS A 107 -20.45 -3.29 -9.69
CA LYS A 107 -20.77 -1.92 -10.06
C LYS A 107 -22.26 -1.62 -9.89
N PRO A 108 -22.67 -0.33 -9.85
CA PRO A 108 -24.09 0.05 -9.78
C PRO A 108 -24.97 -0.48 -10.91
N ASP A 109 -24.38 -0.79 -12.08
CA ASP A 109 -25.06 -1.40 -13.23
C ASP A 109 -25.16 -2.94 -13.14
N GLY A 110 -24.61 -3.55 -12.07
CA GLY A 110 -24.60 -4.99 -11.82
C GLY A 110 -23.43 -5.73 -12.50
N GLU A 111 -22.59 -5.04 -13.28
CA GLU A 111 -21.39 -5.66 -13.85
C GLU A 111 -20.24 -5.72 -12.85
N THR A 112 -19.28 -6.61 -13.11
CA THR A 112 -18.05 -6.71 -12.32
C THR A 112 -17.04 -5.63 -12.73
N GLY A 113 -16.51 -4.91 -11.74
CA GLY A 113 -15.37 -4.01 -11.88
C GLY A 113 -14.14 -4.54 -11.12
N TRP A 114 -12.95 -4.10 -11.52
CA TRP A 114 -11.68 -4.41 -10.84
C TRP A 114 -10.86 -3.17 -10.56
N ALA A 115 -10.77 -2.25 -11.54
CA ALA A 115 -10.06 -1.00 -11.36
C ALA A 115 -10.83 -0.04 -10.46
N CYS A 116 -10.17 0.46 -9.44
CA CYS A 116 -10.72 1.42 -8.48
C CYS A 116 -9.70 2.56 -8.21
N ILE A 117 -9.95 3.31 -7.17
CA ILE A 117 -8.99 4.22 -6.55
C ILE A 117 -8.84 3.85 -5.08
N GLY A 118 -7.63 3.97 -4.53
CA GLY A 118 -7.39 3.87 -3.10
C GLY A 118 -7.92 2.61 -2.45
N SER A 119 -7.61 1.42 -2.99
CA SER A 119 -7.94 0.17 -2.30
C SER A 119 -7.35 0.16 -0.90
N ALA A 120 -8.03 -0.47 0.05
CA ALA A 120 -7.56 -0.55 1.42
C ALA A 120 -6.16 -1.15 1.52
N GLN A 121 -5.87 -2.18 0.71
CA GLN A 121 -4.56 -2.82 0.67
C GLN A 121 -3.45 -1.84 0.26
N ASP A 122 -3.64 -1.09 -0.81
CA ASP A 122 -2.68 -0.09 -1.26
C ASP A 122 -2.43 0.94 -0.16
N MET A 123 -3.51 1.50 0.40
CA MET A 123 -3.39 2.54 1.41
C MET A 123 -2.74 2.07 2.69
N GLN A 124 -2.97 0.82 3.10
CA GLN A 124 -2.33 0.19 4.26
C GLN A 124 -0.82 0.01 4.04
N ILE A 125 -0.42 -0.50 2.87
CA ILE A 125 1.00 -0.73 2.53
C ILE A 125 1.75 0.61 2.44
N ILE A 126 1.17 1.62 1.77
CA ILE A 126 1.79 2.94 1.63
C ILE A 126 1.89 3.63 3.00
N ARG A 127 0.88 3.51 3.84
CA ARG A 127 0.90 4.04 5.21
C ARG A 127 2.06 3.44 6.01
N ALA A 128 2.24 2.12 5.95
CA ALA A 128 3.36 1.44 6.59
C ALA A 128 4.72 1.89 6.03
N LEU A 129 4.86 2.01 4.70
CA LEU A 129 6.07 2.53 4.09
C LEU A 129 6.41 3.93 4.61
N PHE A 130 5.45 4.85 4.61
CA PHE A 130 5.66 6.23 5.07
C PHE A 130 6.03 6.28 6.54
N GLU A 131 5.34 5.51 7.41
CA GLU A 131 5.67 5.42 8.83
C GLU A 131 7.10 4.94 9.07
N ASN A 132 7.49 3.86 8.39
CA ASN A 132 8.82 3.28 8.53
C ASN A 132 9.91 4.21 7.97
N THR A 133 9.62 4.89 6.85
CA THR A 133 10.53 5.87 6.28
C THR A 133 10.72 7.09 7.20
N MET A 134 9.66 7.59 7.82
CA MET A 134 9.76 8.70 8.78
C MET A 134 10.58 8.31 10.02
N LYS A 135 10.38 7.09 10.54
CA LYS A 135 11.17 6.58 11.69
C LYS A 135 12.64 6.40 11.33
N ALA A 136 12.92 5.85 10.13
CA ALA A 136 14.29 5.72 9.63
C ALA A 136 14.94 7.10 9.42
N ALA A 137 14.21 8.06 8.87
CA ALA A 137 14.67 9.43 8.69
C ALA A 137 15.02 10.12 10.02
N ASP A 138 14.27 9.84 11.09
CA ASP A 138 14.61 10.35 12.44
C ASP A 138 15.95 9.81 12.92
N ILE A 139 16.16 8.50 12.81
CA ILE A 139 17.39 7.84 13.23
C ILE A 139 18.60 8.38 12.45
N LEU A 140 18.41 8.57 11.14
CA LEU A 140 19.47 8.99 10.22
C LEU A 140 19.58 10.51 10.03
N ASN A 141 18.81 11.30 10.78
CA ASN A 141 18.81 12.77 10.77
C ASN A 141 18.43 13.40 9.41
N ASP A 142 17.56 12.77 8.62
CA ASP A 142 16.98 13.32 7.38
C ASP A 142 15.62 14.01 7.65
N GLY A 143 15.66 15.05 8.48
CA GLY A 143 14.47 15.78 8.92
C GLY A 143 13.68 16.44 7.79
N ALA A 144 14.36 16.89 6.73
CA ALA A 144 13.69 17.51 5.58
C ALA A 144 12.82 16.51 4.83
N PHE A 145 13.32 15.31 4.57
CA PHE A 145 12.54 14.28 3.88
C PHE A 145 11.40 13.76 4.76
N LYS A 146 11.66 13.60 6.07
CA LYS A 146 10.59 13.27 7.04
C LYS A 146 9.43 14.25 6.98
N GLU A 147 9.71 15.56 6.89
CA GLU A 147 8.66 16.58 6.83
C GLU A 147 7.78 16.41 5.58
N ASP A 148 8.38 16.16 4.41
CA ASP A 148 7.64 15.95 3.17
C ASP A 148 6.76 14.70 3.23
N VAL A 149 7.29 13.58 3.73
CA VAL A 149 6.52 12.35 3.93
C VAL A 149 5.40 12.55 4.94
N SER A 150 5.65 13.27 6.04
CA SER A 150 4.66 13.54 7.09
C SER A 150 3.46 14.32 6.57
N LYS A 151 3.70 15.32 5.69
CA LYS A 151 2.62 16.10 5.07
C LYS A 151 1.72 15.22 4.20
N ALA A 152 2.30 14.29 3.44
CA ALA A 152 1.54 13.35 2.62
C ALA A 152 0.82 12.29 3.48
N TYR A 153 1.51 11.74 4.48
CA TYR A 153 0.95 10.76 5.43
C TYR A 153 -0.31 11.27 6.12
N ALA A 154 -0.32 12.51 6.57
CA ALA A 154 -1.47 13.13 7.22
C ALA A 154 -2.70 13.27 6.32
N LYS A 155 -2.50 13.20 4.98
CA LYS A 155 -3.57 13.29 3.98
C LYS A 155 -3.96 11.94 3.39
N LEU A 156 -3.28 10.84 3.74
CA LEU A 156 -3.65 9.51 3.24
C LEU A 156 -5.07 9.16 3.65
N ALA A 157 -5.82 8.56 2.73
CA ALA A 157 -7.17 8.06 3.01
C ALA A 157 -7.16 7.15 4.24
N PRO A 158 -8.06 7.35 5.23
CA PRO A 158 -8.11 6.53 6.43
C PRO A 158 -8.64 5.13 6.11
N MET A 159 -8.33 4.16 6.96
CA MET A 159 -9.03 2.87 6.96
C MET A 159 -10.48 3.10 7.36
N LYS A 160 -11.40 2.50 6.62
CA LYS A 160 -12.85 2.63 6.81
C LYS A 160 -13.45 1.31 7.30
N ILE A 161 -14.58 1.41 7.98
CA ILE A 161 -15.42 0.26 8.34
C ILE A 161 -16.68 0.37 7.50
N SER A 162 -17.02 -0.70 6.80
CA SER A 162 -18.25 -0.77 6.01
C SER A 162 -19.47 -0.64 6.93
N PRO A 163 -20.32 0.39 6.75
CA PRO A 163 -21.56 0.51 7.52
C PRO A 163 -22.57 -0.60 7.17
N ARG A 164 -22.40 -1.25 6.03
CA ARG A 164 -23.28 -2.31 5.54
C ARG A 164 -22.96 -3.66 6.17
N THR A 165 -21.64 -4.00 6.34
CA THR A 165 -21.23 -5.32 6.80
C THR A 165 -20.53 -5.32 8.17
N GLY A 166 -20.01 -4.16 8.61
CA GLY A 166 -19.15 -4.06 9.79
C GLY A 166 -17.72 -4.57 9.58
N GLN A 167 -17.37 -4.97 8.36
CA GLN A 167 -16.02 -5.37 7.98
C GLN A 167 -15.10 -4.15 7.75
N LEU A 168 -13.79 -4.36 7.72
CA LEU A 168 -12.89 -3.39 7.09
C LEU A 168 -13.35 -3.22 5.64
N GLN A 169 -13.51 -1.96 5.22
CA GLN A 169 -13.93 -1.65 3.86
C GLN A 169 -12.77 -1.90 2.89
N GLU A 170 -13.01 -2.63 1.82
CA GLU A 170 -12.00 -3.10 0.89
C GLU A 170 -11.63 -2.06 -0.18
N TRP A 171 -12.62 -1.34 -0.69
CA TRP A 171 -12.44 -0.29 -1.69
C TRP A 171 -12.74 1.09 -1.10
N ASN A 172 -12.37 2.14 -1.81
CA ASN A 172 -12.64 3.52 -1.37
C ASN A 172 -14.14 3.81 -1.20
N ASP A 173 -14.96 3.17 -2.02
CA ASP A 173 -16.42 3.10 -1.86
C ASP A 173 -16.83 1.76 -1.23
N ASP A 174 -17.99 1.73 -0.56
CA ASP A 174 -18.52 0.52 0.11
C ASP A 174 -19.25 -0.39 -0.88
N TRP A 175 -18.48 -0.99 -1.81
CA TRP A 175 -18.99 -1.93 -2.80
C TRP A 175 -19.06 -3.36 -2.25
N GLU A 176 -19.88 -4.19 -2.92
CA GLU A 176 -19.93 -5.62 -2.67
C GLU A 176 -18.83 -6.35 -3.46
N PRO A 177 -18.16 -7.35 -2.90
CA PRO A 177 -17.27 -8.20 -3.67
C PRO A 177 -18.05 -8.96 -4.73
N SER A 178 -17.51 -9.04 -5.95
CA SER A 178 -18.15 -9.79 -7.04
C SER A 178 -18.10 -11.31 -6.82
N ASN A 179 -17.16 -11.78 -6.00
CA ASN A 179 -17.06 -13.16 -5.53
C ASN A 179 -16.83 -13.20 -4.01
N PRO A 180 -17.88 -13.21 -3.19
CA PRO A 180 -17.75 -13.25 -1.73
C PRO A 180 -17.00 -14.47 -1.21
N ALA A 181 -16.92 -15.55 -1.99
CA ALA A 181 -16.23 -16.78 -1.63
C ALA A 181 -14.78 -16.85 -2.15
N SER A 182 -14.22 -15.73 -2.63
CA SER A 182 -12.86 -15.72 -3.21
C SER A 182 -11.76 -16.09 -2.21
N GLY A 183 -11.99 -15.84 -0.91
CA GLY A 183 -10.98 -16.03 0.13
C GLY A 183 -9.87 -14.96 0.10
N GLN A 184 -9.93 -14.00 -0.82
CA GLN A 184 -8.98 -12.89 -0.89
C GLN A 184 -9.34 -11.84 0.15
N VAL A 185 -8.41 -11.57 1.07
CA VAL A 185 -8.58 -10.62 2.17
C VAL A 185 -7.49 -9.54 2.13
N GLY A 186 -7.20 -9.00 0.95
CA GLY A 186 -6.18 -7.96 0.75
C GLY A 186 -6.35 -6.77 1.68
N HIS A 187 -7.58 -6.35 1.96
CA HIS A 187 -7.93 -5.32 2.93
C HIS A 187 -7.60 -5.68 4.39
N GLY A 188 -7.17 -6.90 4.64
CA GLY A 188 -6.65 -7.36 5.93
C GLY A 188 -5.14 -7.20 6.12
N TRP A 189 -4.42 -6.65 5.16
CA TRP A 189 -2.96 -6.50 5.21
C TRP A 189 -2.48 -5.82 6.50
N ALA A 190 -3.18 -4.80 6.96
CA ALA A 190 -2.83 -3.99 8.14
C ALA A 190 -2.81 -4.77 9.46
N PHE A 191 -3.49 -5.92 9.55
CA PHE A 191 -3.47 -6.77 10.75
C PHE A 191 -2.75 -8.11 10.53
N ALA A 192 -2.69 -8.61 9.29
CA ALA A 192 -2.09 -9.91 9.00
C ALA A 192 -0.58 -9.81 8.74
N VAL A 193 -0.14 -8.76 8.08
CA VAL A 193 1.25 -8.49 7.70
C VAL A 193 1.76 -7.22 8.37
N GLY A 194 0.96 -6.16 8.34
CA GLY A 194 1.25 -4.90 9.03
C GLY A 194 0.93 -4.96 10.52
N ASN A 195 1.25 -3.88 11.21
CA ASN A 195 1.01 -3.72 12.65
C ASN A 195 0.09 -2.52 12.96
N GLN A 196 -0.66 -2.04 11.98
CA GLN A 196 -1.48 -0.83 12.09
C GLN A 196 -2.81 -1.10 12.80
N ILE A 197 -3.30 -2.33 12.74
CA ILE A 197 -4.54 -2.75 13.42
C ILE A 197 -4.17 -3.68 14.57
N THR A 198 -4.48 -3.24 15.78
CA THR A 198 -4.20 -4.00 17.01
C THR A 198 -5.37 -3.92 17.99
N LEU A 199 -5.53 -4.95 18.80
CA LEU A 199 -6.60 -4.98 19.83
C LEU A 199 -6.53 -3.85 20.83
N ARG A 200 -5.32 -3.33 21.10
CA ARG A 200 -5.10 -2.26 22.11
C ARG A 200 -5.10 -0.87 21.49
N GLY A 201 -4.48 -0.71 20.33
CA GLY A 201 -4.28 0.60 19.70
C GLY A 201 -5.46 1.05 18.84
N THR A 202 -6.14 0.11 18.19
CA THR A 202 -7.23 0.38 17.23
C THR A 202 -8.40 -0.62 17.42
N PRO A 203 -9.06 -0.64 18.60
CA PRO A 203 -10.02 -1.69 18.95
C PRO A 203 -11.21 -1.77 17.98
N GLU A 204 -11.69 -0.67 17.44
CA GLU A 204 -12.78 -0.64 16.46
C GLU A 204 -12.38 -1.27 15.15
N LEU A 205 -11.19 -0.92 14.60
CA LEU A 205 -10.66 -1.57 13.40
C LEU A 205 -10.34 -3.04 13.65
N ALA A 206 -9.86 -3.40 14.85
CA ALA A 206 -9.61 -4.80 15.21
C ALA A 206 -10.91 -5.61 15.26
N GLN A 207 -12.01 -5.02 15.73
CA GLN A 207 -13.34 -5.67 15.67
C GLN A 207 -13.80 -5.84 14.23
N ALA A 208 -13.63 -4.83 13.38
CA ALA A 208 -13.96 -4.92 11.96
C ALA A 208 -13.11 -5.98 11.22
N ALA A 209 -11.81 -6.08 11.57
CA ALA A 209 -10.92 -7.13 11.07
C ALA A 209 -11.39 -8.53 11.47
N LYS A 210 -11.89 -8.68 12.71
CA LYS A 210 -12.49 -9.95 13.16
C LYS A 210 -13.72 -10.33 12.33
N VAL A 211 -14.54 -9.36 11.95
CA VAL A 211 -15.70 -9.62 11.07
C VAL A 211 -15.25 -10.09 9.70
N VAL A 212 -14.18 -9.50 9.12
CA VAL A 212 -13.59 -10.00 7.85
C VAL A 212 -13.20 -11.48 7.91
N LEU A 213 -12.63 -11.92 9.04
CA LEU A 213 -12.21 -13.32 9.21
C LEU A 213 -13.36 -14.32 9.48
N GLN A 214 -14.57 -13.83 9.67
CA GLN A 214 -15.77 -14.66 9.94
C GLN A 214 -16.63 -14.89 8.70
N HIS A 215 -16.34 -14.21 7.62
CA HIS A 215 -16.98 -14.28 6.31
C HIS A 215 -16.10 -14.99 5.29
#